data_9c7d10275adbf49f0c36061333e7e9c8
#
_entry.id   9c7d10275adbf49f0c36061333e7e9c8
#
_cell.length_a   1.000
_cell.length_b   1.000
_cell.length_c   1.000
_cell.angle_alpha   90.00
_cell.angle_beta   90.00
_cell.angle_gamma   90.00
#
_symmetry.space_group_name_H-M   'P 1'
#
loop_
_entity.id
_entity.type
_entity.pdbx_description
1 polymer ?
#
loop_
_entity_poly.entity_id
_entity_poly.type
_entity_poly.pdbx_seq_one_letter_code
_entity_poly.pdbx_strand_id
1 'polypeptide(L)'
;MPNVAADPSTPSTPMNKVAFASFIGTAIEFYDFYIYGTAAALIFPQVFFPNLPPAMATISSLATFAVAFLARPIGAAVFGHYGDRLGRKKTLVATLLIMGLSTVGVGLVPSSATIGLAAPIILLILRVFQGFAVGGEWAGSALLSAEYAPVGKRGTYGMFTQLGAGAGLAVSNLVVLIANVTIGEKSPVFLDWGWRLPFLFSAVLLAVALYVRLTIDETPVFVAEQKRGTVPRAPFSELVRRQGKQVLLGAGCMVGIFTMSFLGGTYLMSYASTRIHHPRTLILSVGVLAGVSLMVFSAISAVLCDRYGRRRVILVGFGLALPWAFLVMPLIDSGSPVGFAVAIAGIFCIFGLAYGPIGAFLPETFATRYRYTGAGMAFNLAGIVGGALPPLVAGPLVAALGSWAVGLMIAVFVLVSIVCTLVLPETRGTELDDTAGDMPDEDALAAC
;
A
#
# COMPACT_ATOMS: atom_id res chain seq x y z
N MET A 1 47.75 -11.13 -19.84
CA MET A 1 46.87 -10.90 -18.70
C MET A 1 45.63 -11.74 -18.93
N PRO A 2 45.31 -12.72 -18.10
CA PRO A 2 44.13 -13.54 -18.29
C PRO A 2 42.87 -12.67 -17.99
N ASN A 3 41.93 -12.74 -18.91
CA ASN A 3 40.60 -12.19 -18.77
C ASN A 3 39.93 -12.87 -17.55
N VAL A 4 39.82 -12.17 -16.43
CA VAL A 4 39.02 -12.62 -15.28
C VAL A 4 37.57 -12.53 -15.74
N ALA A 5 37.01 -13.67 -16.16
CA ALA A 5 35.60 -13.79 -16.39
C ALA A 5 34.87 -13.34 -15.10
N ALA A 6 34.01 -12.32 -15.21
CA ALA A 6 33.22 -11.85 -14.09
C ALA A 6 32.44 -13.04 -13.50
N ASP A 7 32.59 -13.25 -12.20
CA ASP A 7 31.87 -14.26 -11.43
C ASP A 7 30.35 -14.05 -11.65
N PRO A 8 29.61 -15.03 -12.18
CA PRO A 8 28.18 -14.90 -12.45
C PRO A 8 27.33 -14.69 -11.19
N SER A 9 27.93 -14.76 -9.99
CA SER A 9 27.27 -14.50 -8.69
C SER A 9 27.28 -13.03 -8.25
N THR A 10 28.03 -12.13 -8.93
CA THR A 10 28.02 -10.69 -8.58
C THR A 10 26.86 -9.97 -9.27
N PRO A 11 25.92 -9.37 -8.51
CA PRO A 11 24.82 -8.59 -9.07
C PRO A 11 25.36 -7.46 -9.95
N SER A 12 24.92 -7.37 -11.20
CA SER A 12 25.34 -6.34 -12.16
C SER A 12 24.92 -4.92 -11.76
N THR A 13 23.87 -4.80 -10.92
CA THR A 13 23.34 -3.51 -10.45
C THR A 13 23.70 -3.28 -8.99
N PRO A 14 24.32 -2.12 -8.62
CA PRO A 14 24.64 -1.79 -7.24
C PRO A 14 23.40 -1.70 -6.37
N MET A 15 23.46 -2.23 -5.13
CA MET A 15 22.33 -2.30 -4.20
C MET A 15 21.68 -0.94 -3.89
N ASN A 16 22.47 0.15 -3.84
CA ASN A 16 21.93 1.49 -3.65
C ASN A 16 20.99 1.93 -4.78
N LYS A 17 21.25 1.54 -6.03
CA LYS A 17 20.34 1.81 -7.16
C LYS A 17 19.05 1.00 -7.04
N VAL A 18 19.14 -0.25 -6.61
CA VAL A 18 17.98 -1.12 -6.39
C VAL A 18 17.11 -0.56 -5.26
N ALA A 19 17.71 -0.18 -4.12
CA ALA A 19 17.05 0.44 -2.99
C ALA A 19 16.33 1.74 -3.38
N PHE A 20 17.03 2.62 -4.12
CA PHE A 20 16.44 3.87 -4.60
C PHE A 20 15.28 3.64 -5.56
N ALA A 21 15.40 2.68 -6.46
CA ALA A 21 14.34 2.35 -7.41
C ALA A 21 13.09 1.77 -6.73
N SER A 22 13.28 0.89 -5.74
CA SER A 22 12.18 0.35 -4.92
C SER A 22 11.50 1.46 -4.12
N PHE A 23 12.28 2.37 -3.52
CA PHE A 23 11.75 3.52 -2.80
C PHE A 23 10.93 4.44 -3.71
N ILE A 24 11.51 4.89 -4.84
CA ILE A 24 10.83 5.81 -5.77
C ILE A 24 9.58 5.19 -6.39
N GLY A 25 9.66 3.92 -6.84
CA GLY A 25 8.51 3.21 -7.40
C GLY A 25 7.34 3.17 -6.42
N THR A 26 7.60 2.72 -5.19
CA THR A 26 6.58 2.64 -4.16
C THR A 26 6.10 4.03 -3.70
N ALA A 27 6.99 5.03 -3.64
CA ALA A 27 6.60 6.39 -3.29
C ALA A 27 5.59 6.98 -4.29
N ILE A 28 5.78 6.73 -5.58
CA ILE A 28 4.88 7.21 -6.63
C ILE A 28 3.55 6.43 -6.62
N GLU A 29 3.61 5.10 -6.45
CA GLU A 29 2.41 4.27 -6.29
C GLU A 29 1.54 4.76 -5.13
N PHE A 30 2.14 4.96 -3.95
CA PHE A 30 1.41 5.41 -2.77
C PHE A 30 1.02 6.89 -2.85
N TYR A 31 1.81 7.74 -3.53
CA TYR A 31 1.40 9.11 -3.83
C TYR A 31 0.06 9.13 -4.60
N ASP A 32 -0.03 8.41 -5.71
CA ASP A 32 -1.22 8.34 -6.55
C ASP A 32 -2.42 7.78 -5.77
N PHE A 33 -2.16 6.87 -4.85
CA PHE A 33 -3.19 6.27 -4.03
C PHE A 33 -3.69 7.19 -2.93
N TYR A 34 -2.79 7.84 -2.21
CA TYR A 34 -3.16 8.77 -1.12
C TYR A 34 -3.74 10.08 -1.64
N ILE A 35 -3.25 10.60 -2.78
CA ILE A 35 -3.84 11.82 -3.35
C ILE A 35 -5.31 11.60 -3.71
N TYR A 36 -5.64 10.43 -4.25
CA TYR A 36 -7.03 10.08 -4.51
C TYR A 36 -7.83 9.94 -3.20
N GLY A 37 -7.27 9.29 -2.19
CA GLY A 37 -7.89 9.16 -0.86
C GLY A 37 -8.17 10.52 -0.22
N THR A 38 -7.20 11.43 -0.27
CA THR A 38 -7.34 12.82 0.23
C THR A 38 -8.41 13.57 -0.55
N ALA A 39 -8.43 13.46 -1.88
CA ALA A 39 -9.44 14.11 -2.72
C ALA A 39 -10.84 13.50 -2.48
N ALA A 40 -10.94 12.17 -2.35
CA ALA A 40 -12.19 11.49 -2.03
C ALA A 40 -12.74 11.90 -0.64
N ALA A 41 -11.85 12.15 0.32
CA ALA A 41 -12.23 12.59 1.66
C ALA A 41 -12.67 14.05 1.74
N LEU A 42 -12.00 14.96 0.99
CA LEU A 42 -12.08 16.41 1.23
C LEU A 42 -12.65 17.23 0.05
N ILE A 43 -12.67 16.66 -1.17
CA ILE A 43 -12.94 17.42 -2.39
C ILE A 43 -14.07 16.80 -3.24
N PHE A 44 -13.98 15.51 -3.55
CA PHE A 44 -14.90 14.84 -4.48
C PHE A 44 -16.37 14.83 -4.07
N PRO A 45 -16.74 14.82 -2.77
CA PRO A 45 -18.13 14.99 -2.39
C PRO A 45 -18.79 16.24 -3.00
N GLN A 46 -18.05 17.34 -3.07
CA GLN A 46 -18.54 18.62 -3.61
C GLN A 46 -18.43 18.70 -5.14
N VAL A 47 -17.41 18.09 -5.75
CA VAL A 47 -17.14 18.19 -7.20
C VAL A 47 -17.93 17.16 -8.01
N PHE A 48 -18.03 15.93 -7.52
CA PHE A 48 -18.64 14.81 -8.26
C PHE A 48 -20.01 14.38 -7.73
N PHE A 49 -20.37 14.76 -6.50
CA PHE A 49 -21.63 14.36 -5.86
C PHE A 49 -22.40 15.54 -5.24
N PRO A 50 -22.46 16.72 -5.89
CA PRO A 50 -23.03 17.95 -5.29
C PRO A 50 -24.53 17.84 -5.00
N ASN A 51 -25.26 16.96 -5.70
CA ASN A 51 -26.70 16.79 -5.59
C ASN A 51 -27.12 15.78 -4.51
N LEU A 52 -26.16 15.13 -3.83
CA LEU A 52 -26.45 14.20 -2.75
C LEU A 52 -26.39 14.88 -1.38
N PRO A 53 -27.16 14.39 -0.39
CA PRO A 53 -26.97 14.81 1.00
C PRO A 53 -25.51 14.62 1.44
N PRO A 54 -24.94 15.49 2.30
CA PRO A 54 -23.51 15.49 2.62
C PRO A 54 -22.95 14.12 3.05
N ALA A 55 -23.70 13.37 3.86
CA ALA A 55 -23.30 12.03 4.29
C ALA A 55 -23.25 11.05 3.11
N MET A 56 -24.24 11.08 2.22
CA MET A 56 -24.29 10.21 1.02
C MET A 56 -23.21 10.59 0.01
N ALA A 57 -22.95 11.89 -0.17
CA ALA A 57 -21.87 12.39 -1.03
C ALA A 57 -20.51 11.87 -0.56
N THR A 58 -20.25 11.92 0.75
CA THR A 58 -19.00 11.39 1.33
C THR A 58 -18.89 9.87 1.16
N ILE A 59 -19.97 9.12 1.44
CA ILE A 59 -19.98 7.65 1.26
C ILE A 59 -19.75 7.29 -0.20
N SER A 60 -20.44 7.96 -1.14
CA SER A 60 -20.28 7.72 -2.58
C SER A 60 -18.87 8.02 -3.06
N SER A 61 -18.28 9.10 -2.56
CA SER A 61 -16.88 9.45 -2.85
C SER A 61 -15.92 8.40 -2.33
N LEU A 62 -16.05 7.95 -1.09
CA LEU A 62 -15.22 6.90 -0.50
C LEU A 62 -15.46 5.55 -1.17
N ALA A 63 -16.65 5.28 -1.71
CA ALA A 63 -16.92 4.07 -2.48
C ALA A 63 -16.09 4.03 -3.78
N THR A 64 -15.90 5.18 -4.46
CA THR A 64 -15.00 5.21 -5.63
C THR A 64 -13.55 4.87 -5.26
N PHE A 65 -13.10 5.27 -4.07
CA PHE A 65 -11.79 4.90 -3.54
C PHE A 65 -11.67 3.38 -3.31
N ALA A 66 -12.71 2.78 -2.74
CA ALA A 66 -12.74 1.35 -2.41
C ALA A 66 -12.70 0.44 -3.65
N VAL A 67 -13.29 0.86 -4.77
CA VAL A 67 -13.34 0.07 -6.02
C VAL A 67 -11.95 -0.32 -6.52
N ALA A 68 -10.94 0.52 -6.35
CA ALA A 68 -9.58 0.18 -6.74
C ALA A 68 -9.06 -1.09 -6.04
N PHE A 69 -9.40 -1.30 -4.78
CA PHE A 69 -8.98 -2.51 -4.05
C PHE A 69 -9.61 -3.78 -4.62
N LEU A 70 -10.86 -3.70 -5.11
CA LEU A 70 -11.52 -4.84 -5.73
C LEU A 70 -10.88 -5.23 -7.07
N ALA A 71 -10.32 -4.28 -7.80
CA ALA A 71 -9.62 -4.53 -9.05
C ALA A 71 -8.21 -5.11 -8.87
N ARG A 72 -7.55 -4.88 -7.72
CA ARG A 72 -6.16 -5.30 -7.45
C ARG A 72 -5.91 -6.80 -7.59
N PRO A 73 -6.71 -7.72 -7.02
CA PRO A 73 -6.46 -9.16 -7.17
C PRO A 73 -6.51 -9.63 -8.63
N ILE A 74 -7.41 -9.04 -9.44
CA ILE A 74 -7.51 -9.33 -10.87
C ILE A 74 -6.23 -8.86 -11.56
N GLY A 75 -5.77 -7.64 -11.24
CA GLY A 75 -4.51 -7.10 -11.72
C GLY A 75 -3.31 -7.96 -11.32
N ALA A 76 -3.23 -8.40 -10.06
CA ALA A 76 -2.19 -9.29 -9.58
C ALA A 76 -2.12 -10.61 -10.36
N ALA A 77 -3.28 -11.22 -10.65
CA ALA A 77 -3.35 -12.45 -11.43
C ALA A 77 -2.90 -12.25 -12.88
N VAL A 78 -3.36 -11.17 -13.52
CA VAL A 78 -3.03 -10.86 -14.92
C VAL A 78 -1.57 -10.45 -15.05
N PHE A 79 -1.11 -9.48 -14.30
CA PHE A 79 0.27 -9.00 -14.38
C PHE A 79 1.29 -10.00 -13.82
N GLY A 80 0.91 -10.84 -12.84
CA GLY A 80 1.70 -11.97 -12.42
C GLY A 80 1.96 -12.94 -13.58
N HIS A 81 0.88 -13.33 -14.28
CA HIS A 81 0.99 -14.23 -15.42
C HIS A 81 1.85 -13.65 -16.58
N TYR A 82 1.64 -12.37 -16.93
CA TYR A 82 2.44 -11.72 -17.97
C TYR A 82 3.86 -11.41 -17.50
N GLY A 83 4.08 -11.10 -16.22
CA GLY A 83 5.39 -10.86 -15.65
C GLY A 83 6.30 -12.09 -15.73
N ASP A 84 5.73 -13.27 -15.50
CA ASP A 84 6.46 -14.53 -15.62
C ASP A 84 6.76 -14.92 -17.08
N ARG A 85 5.99 -14.42 -18.06
CA ARG A 85 6.20 -14.73 -19.50
C ARG A 85 7.01 -13.69 -20.25
N LEU A 86 6.69 -12.39 -20.06
CA LEU A 86 7.26 -11.29 -20.84
C LEU A 86 8.45 -10.59 -20.16
N GLY A 87 8.70 -10.94 -18.91
CA GLY A 87 9.71 -10.31 -18.05
C GLY A 87 9.12 -9.32 -17.07
N ARG A 88 9.71 -9.28 -15.87
CA ARG A 88 9.23 -8.43 -14.76
C ARG A 88 9.35 -6.95 -15.08
N LYS A 89 10.44 -6.52 -15.73
CA LYS A 89 10.69 -5.12 -16.13
C LYS A 89 9.60 -4.59 -17.06
N LYS A 90 9.25 -5.33 -18.12
CA LYS A 90 8.23 -4.91 -19.10
C LYS A 90 6.86 -4.79 -18.44
N THR A 91 6.51 -5.74 -17.59
CA THR A 91 5.24 -5.74 -16.85
C THR A 91 5.15 -4.57 -15.89
N LEU A 92 6.20 -4.28 -15.13
CA LEU A 92 6.27 -3.13 -14.22
C LEU A 92 6.20 -1.78 -14.95
N VAL A 93 6.76 -1.67 -16.16
CA VAL A 93 6.62 -0.46 -16.99
C VAL A 93 5.17 -0.30 -17.46
N ALA A 94 4.51 -1.39 -17.88
CA ALA A 94 3.11 -1.35 -18.31
C ALA A 94 2.16 -0.98 -17.17
N THR A 95 2.33 -1.57 -15.97
CA THR A 95 1.52 -1.24 -14.80
C THR A 95 1.69 0.23 -14.40
N LEU A 96 2.94 0.71 -14.38
CA LEU A 96 3.25 2.10 -14.05
C LEU A 96 2.60 3.08 -15.05
N LEU A 97 2.63 2.77 -16.34
CA LEU A 97 1.98 3.60 -17.37
C LEU A 97 0.46 3.64 -17.18
N ILE A 98 -0.19 2.47 -17.00
CA ILE A 98 -1.63 2.41 -16.78
C ILE A 98 -2.03 3.19 -15.53
N MET A 99 -1.32 3.01 -14.42
CA MET A 99 -1.58 3.70 -13.16
C MET A 99 -1.40 5.22 -13.31
N GLY A 100 -0.24 5.66 -13.79
CA GLY A 100 0.08 7.09 -13.88
C GLY A 100 -0.83 7.83 -14.87
N LEU A 101 -1.12 7.24 -16.06
CA LEU A 101 -2.04 7.83 -17.03
C LEU A 101 -3.46 7.90 -16.47
N SER A 102 -3.90 6.89 -15.71
CA SER A 102 -5.21 6.92 -15.05
C SER A 102 -5.26 8.01 -13.98
N THR A 103 -4.18 8.20 -13.21
CA THR A 103 -4.10 9.27 -12.19
C THR A 103 -4.16 10.66 -12.83
N VAL A 104 -3.40 10.90 -13.88
CA VAL A 104 -3.46 12.15 -14.67
C VAL A 104 -4.86 12.34 -15.25
N GLY A 105 -5.46 11.24 -15.77
CA GLY A 105 -6.81 11.21 -16.28
C GLY A 105 -7.85 11.69 -15.25
N VAL A 106 -7.73 11.27 -13.98
CA VAL A 106 -8.59 11.76 -12.88
C VAL A 106 -8.53 13.29 -12.77
N GLY A 107 -7.34 13.88 -12.86
CA GLY A 107 -7.18 15.34 -12.86
C GLY A 107 -7.83 16.06 -14.04
N LEU A 108 -8.08 15.36 -15.14
CA LEU A 108 -8.69 15.91 -16.35
C LEU A 108 -10.22 15.72 -16.42
N VAL A 109 -10.82 14.92 -15.51
CA VAL A 109 -12.28 14.68 -15.52
C VAL A 109 -13.03 15.99 -15.24
N PRO A 110 -13.98 16.40 -16.10
CA PRO A 110 -14.85 17.52 -15.80
C PRO A 110 -15.74 17.25 -14.58
N SER A 111 -16.18 18.29 -13.89
CA SER A 111 -17.08 18.16 -12.72
C SER A 111 -18.48 17.67 -13.13
N SER A 112 -19.23 17.15 -12.15
CA SER A 112 -20.64 16.79 -12.38
C SER A 112 -21.53 17.99 -12.76
N ALA A 113 -21.13 19.22 -12.42
CA ALA A 113 -21.80 20.42 -12.90
C ALA A 113 -21.70 20.59 -14.43
N THR A 114 -20.64 20.06 -15.05
CA THR A 114 -20.39 20.19 -16.50
C THR A 114 -20.94 19.02 -17.30
N ILE A 115 -20.71 17.78 -16.87
CA ILE A 115 -21.07 16.56 -17.64
C ILE A 115 -22.01 15.60 -16.90
N GLY A 116 -22.61 16.06 -15.80
CA GLY A 116 -23.60 15.28 -15.05
C GLY A 116 -23.03 13.97 -14.49
N LEU A 117 -23.83 12.90 -14.62
CA LEU A 117 -23.48 11.56 -14.14
C LEU A 117 -22.30 10.90 -14.87
N ALA A 118 -21.92 11.40 -16.04
CA ALA A 118 -20.73 10.90 -16.75
C ALA A 118 -19.45 11.14 -15.94
N ALA A 119 -19.39 12.22 -15.15
CA ALA A 119 -18.21 12.53 -14.33
C ALA A 119 -17.85 11.43 -13.31
N PRO A 120 -18.74 11.02 -12.39
CA PRO A 120 -18.44 9.95 -11.46
C PRO A 120 -18.26 8.58 -12.14
N ILE A 121 -18.88 8.32 -13.28
CA ILE A 121 -18.68 7.07 -14.05
C ILE A 121 -17.27 7.01 -14.62
N ILE A 122 -16.78 8.09 -15.25
CA ILE A 122 -15.41 8.17 -15.78
C ILE A 122 -14.42 8.05 -14.63
N LEU A 123 -14.66 8.73 -13.51
CA LEU A 123 -13.84 8.63 -12.32
C LEU A 123 -13.72 7.17 -11.84
N LEU A 124 -14.83 6.43 -11.81
CA LEU A 124 -14.88 5.03 -11.41
C LEU A 124 -14.10 4.13 -12.36
N ILE A 125 -14.24 4.33 -13.68
CA ILE A 125 -13.49 3.58 -14.71
C ILE A 125 -11.99 3.79 -14.54
N LEU A 126 -11.54 5.04 -14.40
CA LEU A 126 -10.14 5.36 -14.15
C LEU A 126 -9.63 4.71 -12.87
N ARG A 127 -10.47 4.63 -11.84
CA ARG A 127 -10.14 4.00 -10.57
C ARG A 127 -10.00 2.48 -10.67
N VAL A 128 -10.80 1.84 -11.51
CA VAL A 128 -10.63 0.40 -11.83
C VAL A 128 -9.29 0.17 -12.53
N PHE A 129 -8.91 0.98 -13.51
CA PHE A 129 -7.61 0.88 -14.18
C PHE A 129 -6.43 1.10 -13.22
N GLN A 130 -6.52 2.09 -12.32
CA GLN A 130 -5.49 2.28 -11.29
C GLN A 130 -5.36 1.04 -10.40
N GLY A 131 -6.47 0.54 -9.84
CA GLY A 131 -6.46 -0.64 -8.99
C GLY A 131 -5.93 -1.87 -9.70
N PHE A 132 -6.34 -2.09 -10.94
CA PHE A 132 -5.85 -3.18 -11.78
C PHE A 132 -4.33 -3.12 -11.97
N ALA A 133 -3.76 -1.94 -12.27
CA ALA A 133 -2.33 -1.75 -12.46
C ALA A 133 -1.52 -2.02 -11.17
N VAL A 134 -1.97 -1.46 -10.04
CA VAL A 134 -1.29 -1.57 -8.72
C VAL A 134 -1.20 -3.01 -8.23
N GLY A 135 -2.15 -3.88 -8.64
CA GLY A 135 -2.22 -5.26 -8.15
C GLY A 135 -0.93 -6.08 -8.26
N GLY A 136 -0.09 -5.79 -9.27
CA GLY A 136 1.18 -6.51 -9.49
C GLY A 136 2.44 -5.78 -9.01
N GLU A 137 2.36 -4.55 -8.50
CA GLU A 137 3.54 -3.69 -8.33
C GLU A 137 4.26 -3.88 -7.00
N TRP A 138 3.53 -3.91 -5.87
CA TRP A 138 4.14 -3.99 -4.54
C TRP A 138 4.98 -5.26 -4.36
N ALA A 139 4.47 -6.42 -4.77
CA ALA A 139 5.19 -7.69 -4.64
C ALA A 139 6.52 -7.67 -5.41
N GLY A 140 6.53 -7.06 -6.60
CA GLY A 140 7.74 -6.89 -7.40
C GLY A 140 8.80 -6.04 -6.71
N SER A 141 8.41 -4.93 -6.10
CA SER A 141 9.31 -4.03 -5.40
C SER A 141 9.85 -4.64 -4.10
N ALA A 142 9.00 -5.34 -3.33
CA ALA A 142 9.40 -6.01 -2.10
C ALA A 142 10.38 -7.16 -2.38
N LEU A 143 10.09 -7.99 -3.39
CA LEU A 143 10.97 -9.09 -3.80
C LEU A 143 12.31 -8.59 -4.35
N LEU A 144 12.29 -7.56 -5.18
CA LEU A 144 13.52 -6.95 -5.70
C LEU A 144 14.44 -6.56 -4.53
N SER A 145 13.89 -5.89 -3.52
CA SER A 145 14.66 -5.49 -2.33
C SER A 145 15.15 -6.68 -1.51
N ALA A 146 14.35 -7.76 -1.37
CA ALA A 146 14.70 -8.94 -0.59
C ALA A 146 15.75 -9.84 -1.27
N GLU A 147 15.66 -9.99 -2.62
CA GLU A 147 16.58 -10.84 -3.41
C GLU A 147 18.00 -10.24 -3.52
N TYR A 148 18.11 -8.92 -3.58
CA TYR A 148 19.41 -8.22 -3.60
C TYR A 148 19.99 -7.99 -2.20
N ALA A 149 19.23 -8.20 -1.12
CA ALA A 149 19.67 -7.94 0.23
C ALA A 149 20.72 -8.94 0.70
N PRO A 150 21.79 -8.50 1.40
CA PRO A 150 22.72 -9.39 2.07
C PRO A 150 22.03 -10.27 3.10
N VAL A 151 22.53 -11.49 3.29
CA VAL A 151 22.04 -12.43 4.32
C VAL A 151 22.02 -11.73 5.69
N GLY A 152 20.90 -11.85 6.41
CA GLY A 152 20.70 -11.24 7.73
C GLY A 152 20.34 -9.74 7.74
N LYS A 153 20.27 -9.06 6.57
CA LYS A 153 19.89 -7.64 6.45
C LYS A 153 18.65 -7.40 5.59
N ARG A 154 17.84 -8.42 5.36
CA ARG A 154 16.64 -8.31 4.50
C ARG A 154 15.61 -7.33 5.04
N GLY A 155 15.44 -7.24 6.36
CA GLY A 155 14.59 -6.23 6.98
C GLY A 155 15.06 -4.82 6.65
N THR A 156 16.36 -4.55 6.87
CA THR A 156 16.98 -3.25 6.59
C THR A 156 16.86 -2.85 5.12
N TYR A 157 17.05 -3.77 4.17
CA TYR A 157 16.93 -3.44 2.75
C TYR A 157 15.48 -3.44 2.25
N GLY A 158 14.61 -4.27 2.83
CA GLY A 158 13.16 -4.24 2.59
C GLY A 158 12.49 -2.94 3.03
N MET A 159 13.13 -2.16 3.94
CA MET A 159 12.57 -0.88 4.39
C MET A 159 12.41 0.13 3.26
N PHE A 160 13.24 0.09 2.21
CA PHE A 160 13.16 1.09 1.14
C PHE A 160 11.80 1.07 0.42
N THR A 161 11.22 -0.11 0.21
CA THR A 161 9.84 -0.25 -0.27
C THR A 161 8.84 0.36 0.73
N GLN A 162 9.00 0.10 2.02
CA GLN A 162 8.08 0.58 3.07
C GLN A 162 8.20 2.09 3.31
N LEU A 163 9.40 2.65 3.23
CA LEU A 163 9.63 4.10 3.28
C LEU A 163 8.92 4.84 2.14
N GLY A 164 8.83 4.21 0.96
CA GLY A 164 8.09 4.74 -0.18
C GLY A 164 6.62 5.04 0.16
N ALA A 165 5.96 4.16 0.93
CA ALA A 165 4.58 4.39 1.35
C ALA A 165 4.42 5.66 2.21
N GLY A 166 5.32 5.87 3.18
CA GLY A 166 5.33 7.09 4.00
C GLY A 166 5.65 8.35 3.21
N ALA A 167 6.63 8.26 2.28
CA ALA A 167 6.97 9.36 1.38
C ALA A 167 5.78 9.72 0.46
N GLY A 168 5.10 8.72 -0.11
CA GLY A 168 3.89 8.93 -0.92
C GLY A 168 2.80 9.65 -0.15
N LEU A 169 2.53 9.24 1.11
CA LEU A 169 1.57 9.92 1.98
C LEU A 169 1.98 11.36 2.29
N ALA A 170 3.24 11.59 2.65
CA ALA A 170 3.72 12.93 2.98
C ALA A 170 3.67 13.86 1.75
N VAL A 171 4.19 13.41 0.60
CA VAL A 171 4.25 14.22 -0.62
C VAL A 171 2.84 14.48 -1.18
N SER A 172 1.93 13.49 -1.15
CA SER A 172 0.55 13.71 -1.61
C SER A 172 -0.16 14.81 -0.81
N ASN A 173 -0.08 14.76 0.53
CA ASN A 173 -0.67 15.80 1.38
C ASN A 173 0.03 17.14 1.22
N LEU A 174 1.37 17.15 1.06
CA LEU A 174 2.15 18.37 0.86
C LEU A 174 1.77 19.10 -0.45
N VAL A 175 1.63 18.36 -1.55
CA VAL A 175 1.26 18.95 -2.85
C VAL A 175 -0.17 19.52 -2.80
N VAL A 176 -1.11 18.80 -2.17
CA VAL A 176 -2.47 19.33 -1.94
C VAL A 176 -2.45 20.53 -1.01
N LEU A 177 -1.61 20.52 0.04
CA LEU A 177 -1.45 21.63 0.98
C LEU A 177 -0.91 22.88 0.26
N ILE A 178 0.12 22.72 -0.56
CA ILE A 178 0.69 23.84 -1.36
C ILE A 178 -0.42 24.42 -2.26
N ALA A 179 -1.15 23.60 -3.00
CA ALA A 179 -2.24 24.04 -3.84
C ALA A 179 -3.35 24.77 -3.02
N ASN A 180 -3.67 24.22 -1.84
CA ASN A 180 -4.67 24.80 -0.94
C ASN A 180 -4.27 26.17 -0.39
N VAL A 181 -3.00 26.33 -0.01
CA VAL A 181 -2.49 27.60 0.56
C VAL A 181 -2.26 28.65 -0.53
N THR A 182 -1.76 28.27 -1.71
CA THR A 182 -1.47 29.20 -2.80
C THR A 182 -2.72 29.73 -3.49
N ILE A 183 -3.73 28.89 -3.66
CA ILE A 183 -5.02 29.28 -4.33
C ILE A 183 -6.00 29.85 -3.31
N GLY A 184 -5.89 29.46 -2.06
CA GLY A 184 -6.80 29.83 -0.96
C GLY A 184 -7.87 28.77 -0.70
N GLU A 185 -7.99 28.36 0.57
CA GLU A 185 -8.87 27.27 1.02
C GLU A 185 -10.34 27.47 0.65
N LYS A 186 -10.83 28.73 0.71
CA LYS A 186 -12.20 29.12 0.42
C LYS A 186 -12.40 29.65 -1.00
N SER A 187 -11.36 29.66 -1.82
CA SER A 187 -11.43 30.13 -3.20
C SER A 187 -12.28 29.20 -4.06
N PRO A 188 -13.29 29.70 -4.80
CA PRO A 188 -14.01 28.91 -5.79
C PRO A 188 -13.07 28.25 -6.82
N VAL A 189 -11.98 28.94 -7.17
CA VAL A 189 -10.96 28.45 -8.11
C VAL A 189 -10.32 27.14 -7.64
N PHE A 190 -10.22 26.92 -6.31
CA PHE A 190 -9.69 25.66 -5.80
C PHE A 190 -10.62 24.47 -6.13
N LEU A 191 -11.93 24.62 -5.94
CA LEU A 191 -12.93 23.60 -6.25
C LEU A 191 -13.17 23.44 -7.75
N ASP A 192 -13.00 24.51 -8.53
CA ASP A 192 -13.17 24.45 -10.00
C ASP A 192 -11.96 23.82 -10.68
N TRP A 193 -10.76 24.21 -10.28
CA TRP A 193 -9.56 23.82 -10.99
C TRP A 193 -8.39 23.41 -10.10
N GLY A 194 -8.18 24.07 -8.95
CA GLY A 194 -6.97 23.92 -8.13
C GLY A 194 -6.70 22.47 -7.64
N TRP A 195 -7.74 21.71 -7.35
CA TRP A 195 -7.65 20.32 -6.92
C TRP A 195 -7.06 19.38 -8.00
N ARG A 196 -7.04 19.82 -9.26
CA ARG A 196 -6.49 19.04 -10.38
C ARG A 196 -4.95 19.02 -10.38
N LEU A 197 -4.33 20.09 -9.88
CA LEU A 197 -2.88 20.27 -9.90
C LEU A 197 -2.12 19.08 -9.30
N PRO A 198 -2.50 18.55 -8.13
CA PRO A 198 -1.85 17.38 -7.58
C PRO A 198 -1.92 16.14 -8.48
N PHE A 199 -3.06 15.91 -9.16
CA PHE A 199 -3.21 14.80 -10.11
C PHE A 199 -2.39 15.00 -11.38
N LEU A 200 -2.31 16.23 -11.89
CA LEU A 200 -1.48 16.57 -13.04
C LEU A 200 0.01 16.48 -12.72
N PHE A 201 0.40 16.75 -11.47
CA PHE A 201 1.77 16.55 -11.00
C PHE A 201 2.21 15.09 -11.08
N SER A 202 1.28 14.13 -11.03
CA SER A 202 1.58 12.71 -11.27
C SER A 202 2.23 12.46 -12.64
N ALA A 203 2.01 13.32 -13.63
CA ALA A 203 2.70 13.21 -14.92
C ALA A 203 4.23 13.37 -14.78
N VAL A 204 4.68 14.29 -13.94
CA VAL A 204 6.10 14.49 -13.62
C VAL A 204 6.65 13.27 -12.87
N LEU A 205 5.91 12.79 -11.87
CA LEU A 205 6.30 11.62 -11.10
C LEU A 205 6.35 10.36 -11.97
N LEU A 206 5.39 10.19 -12.89
CA LEU A 206 5.37 9.11 -13.86
C LEU A 206 6.62 9.15 -14.77
N ALA A 207 7.01 10.33 -15.27
CA ALA A 207 8.22 10.48 -16.08
C ALA A 207 9.49 10.08 -15.29
N VAL A 208 9.60 10.50 -14.02
CA VAL A 208 10.71 10.11 -13.13
C VAL A 208 10.72 8.60 -12.90
N ALA A 209 9.55 8.00 -12.60
CA ALA A 209 9.45 6.57 -12.36
C ALA A 209 9.81 5.75 -13.60
N LEU A 210 9.34 6.16 -14.79
CA LEU A 210 9.70 5.53 -16.06
C LEU A 210 11.20 5.61 -16.33
N TYR A 211 11.80 6.77 -16.13
CA TYR A 211 13.24 6.93 -16.28
C TYR A 211 14.01 5.95 -15.38
N VAL A 212 13.66 5.89 -14.09
CA VAL A 212 14.29 4.98 -13.13
C VAL A 212 14.09 3.51 -13.53
N ARG A 213 12.87 3.11 -13.92
CA ARG A 213 12.57 1.72 -14.31
C ARG A 213 13.27 1.30 -15.60
N LEU A 214 13.43 2.19 -16.56
CA LEU A 214 14.11 1.91 -17.81
C LEU A 214 15.63 1.74 -17.64
N THR A 215 16.24 2.36 -16.62
CA THR A 215 17.69 2.28 -16.33
C THR A 215 18.09 1.05 -15.52
N ILE A 216 17.14 0.27 -14.97
CA ILE A 216 17.42 -0.95 -14.21
C ILE A 216 17.35 -2.16 -15.15
N ASP A 217 18.30 -3.08 -14.99
CA ASP A 217 18.30 -4.34 -15.72
C ASP A 217 17.26 -5.32 -15.17
N GLU A 218 16.92 -6.35 -15.95
CA GLU A 218 16.07 -7.47 -15.51
C GLU A 218 16.77 -8.25 -14.38
N THR A 219 15.99 -8.83 -13.46
CA THR A 219 16.56 -9.51 -12.29
C THR A 219 17.39 -10.72 -12.69
N PRO A 220 18.57 -10.94 -12.05
CA PRO A 220 19.43 -12.10 -12.34
C PRO A 220 18.71 -13.44 -12.19
N VAL A 221 17.80 -13.53 -11.20
CA VAL A 221 16.98 -14.73 -10.94
C VAL A 221 16.08 -15.03 -12.13
N PHE A 222 15.37 -14.02 -12.66
CA PHE A 222 14.48 -14.20 -13.82
C PHE A 222 15.28 -14.62 -15.08
N VAL A 223 16.43 -13.98 -15.31
CA VAL A 223 17.31 -14.33 -16.44
C VAL A 223 17.82 -15.77 -16.31
N ALA A 224 18.14 -16.23 -15.11
CA ALA A 224 18.56 -17.60 -14.84
C ALA A 224 17.42 -18.61 -15.05
N GLU A 225 16.22 -18.33 -14.57
CA GLU A 225 15.02 -19.17 -14.77
C GLU A 225 14.63 -19.28 -16.23
N GLN A 226 14.68 -18.17 -16.97
CA GLN A 226 14.42 -18.15 -18.41
C GLN A 226 15.39 -19.03 -19.18
N LYS A 227 16.70 -19.02 -18.82
CA LYS A 227 17.72 -19.87 -19.42
C LYS A 227 17.51 -21.35 -19.11
N ARG A 228 16.93 -21.68 -17.94
CA ARG A 228 16.65 -23.06 -17.50
C ARG A 228 15.33 -23.61 -18.09
N GLY A 229 14.48 -22.77 -18.69
CA GLY A 229 13.19 -23.19 -19.22
C GLY A 229 12.17 -23.63 -18.17
N THR A 230 12.36 -23.26 -16.90
CA THR A 230 11.58 -23.71 -15.75
C THR A 230 10.42 -22.80 -15.37
N VAL A 231 9.99 -21.93 -16.28
CA VAL A 231 8.88 -21.00 -16.03
C VAL A 231 7.59 -21.77 -15.73
N PRO A 232 6.94 -21.58 -14.57
CA PRO A 232 5.74 -22.33 -14.18
C PRO A 232 4.55 -22.03 -15.09
N ARG A 233 3.82 -23.06 -15.56
CA ARG A 233 2.68 -22.90 -16.48
C ARG A 233 1.40 -22.38 -15.82
N ALA A 234 1.19 -22.55 -14.49
CA ALA A 234 -0.02 -22.12 -13.78
C ALA A 234 0.26 -21.85 -12.29
N PRO A 235 1.00 -20.78 -11.94
CA PRO A 235 1.42 -20.54 -10.55
C PRO A 235 0.24 -20.25 -9.61
N PHE A 236 -0.86 -19.66 -10.09
CA PHE A 236 -1.97 -19.24 -9.24
C PHE A 236 -2.81 -20.41 -8.67
N SER A 237 -3.22 -21.35 -9.52
CA SER A 237 -4.04 -22.48 -9.06
C SER A 237 -3.26 -23.42 -8.11
N GLU A 238 -1.98 -23.61 -8.41
CA GLU A 238 -1.08 -24.40 -7.59
C GLU A 238 -0.77 -23.70 -6.25
N LEU A 239 -0.56 -22.39 -6.26
CA LEU A 239 -0.44 -21.58 -5.05
C LEU A 239 -1.64 -21.75 -4.11
N VAL A 240 -2.86 -21.59 -4.64
CA VAL A 240 -4.09 -21.71 -3.83
C VAL A 240 -4.21 -23.11 -3.24
N ARG A 241 -3.88 -24.15 -4.00
CA ARG A 241 -3.96 -25.55 -3.53
C ARG A 241 -2.88 -25.87 -2.48
N ARG A 242 -1.63 -25.42 -2.66
CA ARG A 242 -0.50 -25.79 -1.79
C ARG A 242 -0.24 -24.80 -0.66
N GLN A 243 -0.40 -23.50 -0.91
CA GLN A 243 -0.09 -22.44 0.07
C GLN A 243 -1.25 -21.46 0.31
N GLY A 244 -2.49 -21.86 0.05
CA GLY A 244 -3.69 -21.05 0.31
C GLY A 244 -3.84 -20.62 1.77
N LYS A 245 -3.45 -21.47 2.72
CA LYS A 245 -3.43 -21.14 4.15
C LYS A 245 -2.44 -20.00 4.44
N GLN A 246 -1.23 -20.04 3.85
CA GLN A 246 -0.22 -18.99 3.99
C GLN A 246 -0.70 -17.67 3.38
N VAL A 247 -1.40 -17.73 2.24
CA VAL A 247 -2.00 -16.53 1.62
C VAL A 247 -3.03 -15.90 2.56
N LEU A 248 -3.93 -16.69 3.15
CA LEU A 248 -4.94 -16.18 4.07
C LEU A 248 -4.35 -15.66 5.38
N LEU A 249 -3.36 -16.34 5.95
CA LEU A 249 -2.67 -15.89 7.16
C LEU A 249 -1.83 -14.63 6.89
N GLY A 250 -1.13 -14.56 5.76
CA GLY A 250 -0.39 -13.37 5.34
C GLY A 250 -1.32 -12.18 5.10
N ALA A 251 -2.47 -12.40 4.46
CA ALA A 251 -3.50 -11.38 4.31
C ALA A 251 -4.03 -10.94 5.68
N GLY A 252 -4.39 -11.87 6.56
CA GLY A 252 -4.85 -11.58 7.91
C GLY A 252 -3.83 -10.79 8.73
N CYS A 253 -2.54 -11.12 8.63
CA CYS A 253 -1.46 -10.37 9.26
C CYS A 253 -1.48 -8.88 8.83
N MET A 254 -1.83 -8.59 7.59
CA MET A 254 -1.80 -7.23 7.05
C MET A 254 -3.11 -6.44 7.20
N VAL A 255 -4.23 -7.08 7.54
CA VAL A 255 -5.54 -6.41 7.60
C VAL A 255 -5.52 -5.21 8.57
N GLY A 256 -4.98 -5.35 9.78
CA GLY A 256 -4.85 -4.27 10.76
C GLY A 256 -3.94 -3.14 10.28
N ILE A 257 -2.87 -3.47 9.55
CA ILE A 257 -1.95 -2.52 8.92
C ILE A 257 -2.71 -1.65 7.91
N PHE A 258 -3.45 -2.27 6.99
CA PHE A 258 -4.26 -1.58 6.01
C PHE A 258 -5.39 -0.76 6.65
N THR A 259 -6.02 -1.29 7.72
CA THR A 259 -7.06 -0.56 8.46
C THR A 259 -6.51 0.73 9.06
N MET A 260 -5.37 0.68 9.76
CA MET A 260 -4.73 1.88 10.32
C MET A 260 -4.33 2.88 9.23
N SER A 261 -3.76 2.39 8.12
CA SER A 261 -3.32 3.21 7.00
C SER A 261 -4.46 4.00 6.36
N PHE A 262 -5.52 3.30 5.90
CA PHE A 262 -6.56 3.93 5.09
C PHE A 262 -7.69 4.55 5.92
N LEU A 263 -7.96 4.02 7.11
CA LEU A 263 -8.83 4.71 8.04
C LEU A 263 -8.19 6.03 8.51
N GLY A 264 -6.92 5.99 8.95
CA GLY A 264 -6.16 7.17 9.39
C GLY A 264 -5.93 8.18 8.27
N GLY A 265 -5.50 7.73 7.10
CA GLY A 265 -5.15 8.59 5.97
C GLY A 265 -6.33 9.07 5.13
N THR A 266 -7.55 8.54 5.34
CA THR A 266 -8.72 8.87 4.51
C THR A 266 -9.95 9.21 5.37
N TYR A 267 -10.51 8.24 6.09
CA TYR A 267 -11.75 8.45 6.82
C TYR A 267 -11.62 9.45 7.96
N LEU A 268 -10.60 9.32 8.82
CA LEU A 268 -10.42 10.22 9.96
C LEU A 268 -10.10 11.67 9.53
N MET A 269 -9.47 11.86 8.37
CA MET A 269 -9.30 13.18 7.77
C MET A 269 -10.65 13.77 7.30
N SER A 270 -11.49 12.93 6.68
CA SER A 270 -12.87 13.33 6.33
C SER A 270 -13.71 13.66 7.57
N TYR A 271 -13.61 12.85 8.60
CA TYR A 271 -14.30 13.05 9.88
C TYR A 271 -13.88 14.36 10.55
N ALA A 272 -12.58 14.66 10.59
CA ALA A 272 -12.05 15.91 11.13
C ALA A 272 -12.54 17.13 10.36
N SER A 273 -12.73 17.02 9.03
CA SER A 273 -13.29 18.08 8.20
C SER A 273 -14.80 18.26 8.38
N THR A 274 -15.55 17.16 8.36
CA THR A 274 -17.02 17.19 8.26
C THR A 274 -17.73 17.24 9.61
N ARG A 275 -17.16 16.67 10.66
CA ARG A 275 -17.75 16.58 12.01
C ARG A 275 -17.10 17.54 13.00
N ILE A 276 -15.77 17.66 12.96
CA ILE A 276 -15.03 18.52 13.89
C ILE A 276 -14.83 19.92 13.30
N HIS A 277 -14.96 20.06 11.97
CA HIS A 277 -14.80 21.32 11.23
C HIS A 277 -13.40 21.92 11.32
N HIS A 278 -12.36 21.07 11.42
CA HIS A 278 -11.00 21.52 11.31
C HIS A 278 -10.70 22.09 9.92
N PRO A 279 -9.90 23.17 9.83
CA PRO A 279 -9.50 23.74 8.53
C PRO A 279 -8.70 22.72 7.72
N ARG A 280 -8.90 22.71 6.41
CA ARG A 280 -8.23 21.79 5.47
C ARG A 280 -6.71 21.89 5.58
N THR A 281 -6.19 23.10 5.78
CA THR A 281 -4.76 23.35 5.99
C THR A 281 -4.18 22.56 7.17
N LEU A 282 -4.89 22.52 8.32
CA LEU A 282 -4.49 21.72 9.47
C LEU A 282 -4.51 20.23 9.14
N ILE A 283 -5.59 19.74 8.52
CA ILE A 283 -5.75 18.32 8.17
C ILE A 283 -4.61 17.85 7.27
N LEU A 284 -4.30 18.62 6.23
CA LEU A 284 -3.22 18.30 5.29
C LEU A 284 -1.83 18.38 5.94
N SER A 285 -1.60 19.36 6.82
CA SER A 285 -0.34 19.46 7.58
C SER A 285 -0.13 18.24 8.49
N VAL A 286 -1.19 17.79 9.16
CA VAL A 286 -1.17 16.56 9.96
C VAL A 286 -0.97 15.33 9.07
N GLY A 287 -1.49 15.32 7.85
CA GLY A 287 -1.24 14.27 6.86
C GLY A 287 0.24 14.19 6.44
N VAL A 288 0.92 15.33 6.29
CA VAL A 288 2.38 15.36 6.06
C VAL A 288 3.12 14.77 7.26
N LEU A 289 2.77 15.20 8.47
CA LEU A 289 3.35 14.66 9.71
C LEU A 289 3.15 13.15 9.81
N ALA A 290 1.97 12.64 9.46
CA ALA A 290 1.65 11.23 9.43
C ALA A 290 2.57 10.43 8.49
N GLY A 291 2.81 10.95 7.28
CA GLY A 291 3.72 10.32 6.32
C GLY A 291 5.18 10.28 6.82
N VAL A 292 5.66 11.37 7.42
CA VAL A 292 7.00 11.42 8.05
C VAL A 292 7.08 10.43 9.22
N SER A 293 6.06 10.38 10.07
CA SER A 293 5.96 9.43 11.18
C SER A 293 6.04 7.99 10.68
N LEU A 294 5.29 7.66 9.63
CA LEU A 294 5.33 6.35 9.00
C LEU A 294 6.74 5.99 8.52
N MET A 295 7.42 6.91 7.82
CA MET A 295 8.80 6.68 7.35
C MET A 295 9.75 6.37 8.50
N VAL A 296 9.78 7.23 9.52
CA VAL A 296 10.69 7.10 10.67
C VAL A 296 10.49 5.78 11.40
N PHE A 297 9.25 5.46 11.75
CA PHE A 297 8.96 4.25 12.53
C PHE A 297 9.05 2.96 11.69
N SER A 298 8.79 3.01 10.38
CA SER A 298 9.08 1.89 9.48
C SER A 298 10.58 1.63 9.36
N ALA A 299 11.41 2.67 9.27
CA ALA A 299 12.87 2.50 9.25
C ALA A 299 13.38 1.88 10.54
N ILE A 300 12.94 2.39 11.69
CA ILE A 300 13.33 1.87 13.01
C ILE A 300 12.95 0.38 13.12
N SER A 301 11.70 0.04 12.83
CA SER A 301 11.19 -1.32 12.96
C SER A 301 11.84 -2.31 11.98
N ALA A 302 12.14 -1.87 10.76
CA ALA A 302 12.83 -2.67 9.76
C ALA A 302 14.26 -3.04 10.18
N VAL A 303 14.98 -2.10 10.81
CA VAL A 303 16.30 -2.40 11.38
C VAL A 303 16.20 -3.31 12.61
N LEU A 304 15.25 -3.03 13.49
CA LEU A 304 15.02 -3.83 14.70
C LEU A 304 14.62 -5.28 14.38
N CYS A 305 13.88 -5.51 13.28
CA CYS A 305 13.42 -6.85 12.93
C CYS A 305 14.56 -7.78 12.48
N ASP A 306 15.67 -7.25 11.95
CA ASP A 306 16.87 -8.04 11.67
C ASP A 306 17.55 -8.54 12.95
N ARG A 307 17.44 -7.78 14.06
CA ARG A 307 18.04 -8.13 15.35
C ARG A 307 17.13 -8.98 16.23
N TYR A 308 15.84 -8.66 16.31
CA TYR A 308 14.91 -9.27 17.28
C TYR A 308 13.94 -10.27 16.67
N GLY A 309 13.89 -10.38 15.34
CA GLY A 309 12.94 -11.21 14.59
C GLY A 309 11.77 -10.40 14.02
N ARG A 310 11.25 -10.88 12.87
CA ARG A 310 10.19 -10.19 12.13
C ARG A 310 8.88 -10.20 12.92
N ARG A 311 8.47 -11.42 13.31
CA ARG A 311 7.22 -11.66 14.03
C ARG A 311 7.13 -10.88 15.34
N ARG A 312 8.21 -10.81 16.13
CA ARG A 312 8.23 -10.11 17.41
C ARG A 312 8.01 -8.62 17.24
N VAL A 313 8.70 -7.98 16.29
CA VAL A 313 8.57 -6.54 16.04
C VAL A 313 7.17 -6.18 15.54
N ILE A 314 6.59 -6.98 14.64
CA ILE A 314 5.20 -6.81 14.16
C ILE A 314 4.22 -6.90 15.34
N LEU A 315 4.36 -7.90 16.22
CA LEU A 315 3.49 -8.08 17.38
C LEU A 315 3.61 -6.95 18.40
N VAL A 316 4.79 -6.36 18.58
CA VAL A 316 4.96 -5.15 19.41
C VAL A 316 4.16 -3.98 18.82
N GLY A 317 4.25 -3.76 17.50
CA GLY A 317 3.44 -2.75 16.81
C GLY A 317 1.94 -2.96 17.04
N PHE A 318 1.43 -4.17 16.83
CA PHE A 318 0.02 -4.48 17.06
C PHE A 318 -0.38 -4.40 18.55
N GLY A 319 0.50 -4.78 19.47
CA GLY A 319 0.26 -4.64 20.92
C GLY A 319 0.05 -3.20 21.33
N LEU A 320 0.79 -2.25 20.71
CA LEU A 320 0.59 -0.82 20.92
C LEU A 320 -0.67 -0.29 20.19
N ALA A 321 -1.06 -0.91 19.08
CA ALA A 321 -2.25 -0.52 18.32
C ALA A 321 -3.55 -0.74 19.11
N LEU A 322 -3.64 -1.79 19.93
CA LEU A 322 -4.86 -2.11 20.68
C LEU A 322 -5.29 -0.99 21.66
N PRO A 323 -4.45 -0.52 22.61
CA PRO A 323 -4.83 0.59 23.46
C PRO A 323 -5.02 1.88 22.67
N TRP A 324 -4.19 2.11 21.63
CA TRP A 324 -4.31 3.29 20.78
C TRP A 324 -5.64 3.37 20.05
N ALA A 325 -6.20 2.24 19.61
CA ALA A 325 -7.50 2.17 18.94
C ALA A 325 -8.62 2.85 19.74
N PHE A 326 -8.59 2.73 21.07
CA PHE A 326 -9.59 3.35 21.95
C PHE A 326 -9.27 4.80 22.31
N LEU A 327 -8.03 5.27 22.11
CA LEU A 327 -7.62 6.66 22.36
C LEU A 327 -7.84 7.57 21.15
N VAL A 328 -7.85 7.02 19.92
CA VAL A 328 -7.93 7.79 18.67
C VAL A 328 -9.17 8.68 18.63
N MET A 329 -10.36 8.10 18.79
CA MET A 329 -11.61 8.87 18.66
C MET A 329 -11.79 9.90 19.78
N PRO A 330 -11.56 9.60 21.09
CA PRO A 330 -11.59 10.64 22.14
C PRO A 330 -10.64 11.81 21.89
N LEU A 331 -9.44 11.55 21.33
CA LEU A 331 -8.50 12.62 20.99
C LEU A 331 -9.01 13.49 19.84
N ILE A 332 -9.63 12.89 18.82
CA ILE A 332 -10.21 13.64 17.67
C ILE A 332 -11.48 14.40 18.12
N ASP A 333 -12.37 13.76 18.88
CA ASP A 333 -13.64 14.33 19.35
C ASP A 333 -13.44 15.45 20.38
N SER A 334 -12.24 15.56 20.97
CA SER A 334 -11.88 16.71 21.81
C SER A 334 -11.95 18.05 21.08
N GLY A 335 -11.97 18.03 19.72
CA GLY A 335 -11.94 19.22 18.89
C GLY A 335 -10.61 19.98 18.92
N SER A 336 -9.62 19.49 19.67
CA SER A 336 -8.30 20.11 19.76
C SER A 336 -7.45 19.81 18.52
N PRO A 337 -6.84 20.83 17.88
CA PRO A 337 -5.85 20.62 16.82
C PRO A 337 -4.68 19.71 17.23
N VAL A 338 -4.23 19.85 18.48
CA VAL A 338 -3.15 19.01 19.03
C VAL A 338 -3.65 17.58 19.26
N GLY A 339 -4.87 17.41 19.78
CA GLY A 339 -5.50 16.09 19.93
C GLY A 339 -5.61 15.36 18.61
N PHE A 340 -6.07 16.05 17.55
CA PHE A 340 -6.12 15.49 16.19
C PHE A 340 -4.72 15.12 15.67
N ALA A 341 -3.73 16.00 15.81
CA ALA A 341 -2.36 15.72 15.36
C ALA A 341 -1.75 14.51 16.10
N VAL A 342 -1.93 14.42 17.42
CA VAL A 342 -1.45 13.29 18.23
C VAL A 342 -2.15 12.00 17.84
N ALA A 343 -3.48 12.02 17.63
CA ALA A 343 -4.25 10.84 17.23
C ALA A 343 -3.75 10.27 15.91
N ILE A 344 -3.59 11.10 14.89
CA ILE A 344 -3.18 10.69 13.55
C ILE A 344 -1.69 10.30 13.53
N ALA A 345 -0.79 11.14 14.07
CA ALA A 345 0.64 10.81 14.13
C ALA A 345 0.88 9.50 14.88
N GLY A 346 0.18 9.27 16.00
CA GLY A 346 0.28 8.04 16.78
C GLY A 346 -0.17 6.80 16.01
N ILE A 347 -1.28 6.87 15.23
CA ILE A 347 -1.67 5.77 14.33
C ILE A 347 -0.52 5.45 13.38
N PHE A 348 0.09 6.45 12.74
CA PHE A 348 1.12 6.24 11.72
C PHE A 348 2.49 5.86 12.32
N CYS A 349 2.80 6.26 13.54
CA CYS A 349 3.95 5.72 14.29
C CYS A 349 3.78 4.20 14.53
N ILE A 350 2.62 3.81 15.05
CA ILE A 350 2.30 2.42 15.38
C ILE A 350 2.17 1.58 14.11
N PHE A 351 1.53 2.11 13.08
CA PHE A 351 1.49 1.50 11.76
C PHE A 351 2.90 1.25 11.23
N GLY A 352 3.80 2.24 11.30
CA GLY A 352 5.18 2.10 10.86
C GLY A 352 5.94 0.98 11.61
N LEU A 353 5.71 0.84 12.93
CA LEU A 353 6.31 -0.24 13.71
C LEU A 353 5.90 -1.63 13.23
N ALA A 354 4.63 -1.84 12.87
CA ALA A 354 4.15 -3.11 12.35
C ALA A 354 4.53 -3.31 10.87
N TYR A 355 4.59 -2.24 10.08
CA TYR A 355 4.74 -2.27 8.63
C TYR A 355 6.18 -2.47 8.15
N GLY A 356 7.18 -1.90 8.85
CA GLY A 356 8.59 -1.98 8.43
C GLY A 356 9.08 -3.41 8.17
N PRO A 357 8.85 -4.38 9.07
CA PRO A 357 9.27 -5.77 8.86
C PRO A 357 8.57 -6.49 7.70
N ILE A 358 7.38 -6.05 7.28
CA ILE A 358 6.55 -6.73 6.28
C ILE A 358 7.26 -6.87 4.93
N GLY A 359 8.12 -5.91 4.57
CA GLY A 359 8.89 -5.96 3.32
C GLY A 359 9.76 -7.20 3.18
N ALA A 360 10.24 -7.75 4.31
CA ALA A 360 10.96 -9.01 4.37
C ALA A 360 10.04 -10.19 4.76
N PHE A 361 9.23 -10.01 5.82
CA PHE A 361 8.43 -11.08 6.41
C PHE A 361 7.45 -11.73 5.44
N LEU A 362 6.69 -10.91 4.69
CA LEU A 362 5.64 -11.45 3.83
C LEU A 362 6.22 -12.27 2.66
N PRO A 363 7.25 -11.82 1.91
CA PRO A 363 7.91 -12.66 0.93
C PRO A 363 8.57 -13.93 1.50
N GLU A 364 9.20 -13.84 2.70
CA GLU A 364 9.86 -14.96 3.36
C GLU A 364 8.85 -16.06 3.82
N THR A 365 7.55 -15.76 3.89
CA THR A 365 6.50 -16.71 4.27
C THR A 365 6.19 -17.73 3.17
N PHE A 366 6.57 -17.44 1.92
CA PHE A 366 6.22 -18.26 0.75
C PHE A 366 7.45 -18.96 0.17
N ALA A 367 7.24 -20.20 -0.33
CA ALA A 367 8.25 -20.92 -1.10
C ALA A 367 8.65 -20.10 -2.34
N THR A 368 9.94 -20.22 -2.74
CA THR A 368 10.55 -19.43 -3.83
C THR A 368 9.71 -19.40 -5.10
N ARG A 369 9.19 -20.56 -5.51
CA ARG A 369 8.35 -20.72 -6.70
C ARG A 369 7.05 -19.91 -6.67
N TYR A 370 6.45 -19.68 -5.47
CA TYR A 370 5.16 -19.02 -5.30
C TYR A 370 5.26 -17.63 -4.68
N ARG A 371 6.45 -17.20 -4.32
CA ARG A 371 6.72 -16.03 -3.49
C ARG A 371 6.12 -14.74 -4.05
N TYR A 372 6.30 -14.49 -5.35
CA TYR A 372 5.75 -13.30 -6.00
C TYR A 372 4.22 -13.28 -5.94
N THR A 373 3.60 -14.34 -6.44
CA THR A 373 2.14 -14.44 -6.51
C THR A 373 1.52 -14.53 -5.11
N GLY A 374 2.14 -15.28 -4.19
CA GLY A 374 1.67 -15.46 -2.81
C GLY A 374 1.69 -14.15 -2.00
N ALA A 375 2.83 -13.46 -2.00
CA ALA A 375 2.96 -12.17 -1.31
C ALA A 375 2.04 -11.10 -1.91
N GLY A 376 1.93 -11.03 -3.24
CA GLY A 376 1.03 -10.12 -3.94
C GLY A 376 -0.44 -10.39 -3.64
N MET A 377 -0.87 -11.66 -3.64
CA MET A 377 -2.25 -12.04 -3.29
C MET A 377 -2.58 -11.73 -1.84
N ALA A 378 -1.69 -12.05 -0.89
CA ALA A 378 -1.89 -11.75 0.52
C ALA A 378 -2.03 -10.24 0.74
N PHE A 379 -1.15 -9.44 0.13
CA PHE A 379 -1.19 -7.97 0.19
C PHE A 379 -2.51 -7.40 -0.38
N ASN A 380 -2.94 -7.86 -1.55
CA ASN A 380 -4.14 -7.36 -2.20
C ASN A 380 -5.44 -7.79 -1.50
N LEU A 381 -5.51 -9.02 -0.97
CA LEU A 381 -6.66 -9.48 -0.16
C LEU A 381 -6.78 -8.67 1.14
N ALA A 382 -5.65 -8.41 1.81
CA ALA A 382 -5.63 -7.53 2.99
C ALA A 382 -6.10 -6.11 2.65
N GLY A 383 -5.76 -5.60 1.46
CA GLY A 383 -6.22 -4.32 0.95
C GLY A 383 -7.74 -4.23 0.81
N ILE A 384 -8.41 -5.30 0.36
CA ILE A 384 -9.88 -5.34 0.28
C ILE A 384 -10.49 -5.26 1.68
N VAL A 385 -10.06 -6.14 2.59
CA VAL A 385 -10.67 -6.28 3.91
C VAL A 385 -10.29 -5.13 4.83
N GLY A 386 -9.01 -4.75 4.87
CA GLY A 386 -8.51 -3.69 5.77
C GLY A 386 -8.44 -2.31 5.13
N GLY A 387 -8.31 -2.20 3.79
CA GLY A 387 -8.17 -0.93 3.11
C GLY A 387 -9.48 -0.35 2.56
N ALA A 388 -10.32 -1.17 1.93
CA ALA A 388 -11.57 -0.71 1.33
C ALA A 388 -12.72 -0.67 2.34
N LEU A 389 -12.93 -1.75 3.10
CA LEU A 389 -14.11 -1.92 3.96
C LEU A 389 -14.15 -0.90 5.13
N PRO A 390 -13.08 -0.67 5.93
CA PRO A 390 -13.15 0.21 7.08
C PRO A 390 -13.55 1.66 6.77
N PRO A 391 -12.95 2.35 5.77
CA PRO A 391 -13.37 3.69 5.42
C PRO A 391 -14.84 3.80 4.95
N LEU A 392 -15.37 2.75 4.30
CA LEU A 392 -16.76 2.73 3.83
C LEU A 392 -17.76 2.58 4.98
N VAL A 393 -17.48 1.67 5.93
CA VAL A 393 -18.40 1.34 7.00
C VAL A 393 -18.28 2.27 8.21
N ALA A 394 -17.16 2.99 8.35
CA ALA A 394 -16.91 3.85 9.50
C ALA A 394 -17.95 4.95 9.67
N GLY A 395 -18.38 5.61 8.58
CA GLY A 395 -19.42 6.64 8.63
C GLY A 395 -20.77 6.13 9.13
N PRO A 396 -21.38 5.11 8.50
CA PRO A 396 -22.56 4.42 9.00
C PRO A 396 -22.43 3.90 10.44
N LEU A 397 -21.26 3.36 10.79
CA LEU A 397 -20.98 2.83 12.11
C LEU A 397 -21.02 3.94 13.18
N VAL A 398 -20.39 5.08 12.89
CA VAL A 398 -20.45 6.27 13.77
C VAL A 398 -21.89 6.79 13.92
N ALA A 399 -22.66 6.80 12.83
CA ALA A 399 -24.05 7.26 12.86
C ALA A 399 -24.96 6.36 13.71
N ALA A 400 -24.71 5.05 13.71
CA ALA A 400 -25.52 4.07 14.44
C ALA A 400 -25.10 3.88 15.90
N LEU A 401 -23.81 3.86 16.19
CA LEU A 401 -23.25 3.44 17.49
C LEU A 401 -22.41 4.54 18.19
N GLY A 402 -22.09 5.62 17.48
CA GLY A 402 -21.17 6.64 17.99
C GLY A 402 -19.72 6.42 17.59
N SER A 403 -18.87 7.42 17.86
CA SER A 403 -17.47 7.45 17.39
C SER A 403 -16.59 6.33 17.99
N TRP A 404 -16.88 5.88 19.23
CA TRP A 404 -16.14 4.79 19.88
C TRP A 404 -16.12 3.50 19.05
N ALA A 405 -17.13 3.28 18.22
CA ALA A 405 -17.23 2.07 17.40
C ALA A 405 -16.14 1.99 16.32
N VAL A 406 -15.55 3.11 15.91
CA VAL A 406 -14.38 3.15 15.04
C VAL A 406 -13.16 2.58 15.75
N GLY A 407 -12.96 2.94 17.02
CA GLY A 407 -11.91 2.37 17.86
C GLY A 407 -12.06 0.84 18.00
N LEU A 408 -13.29 0.37 18.29
CA LEU A 408 -13.59 -1.06 18.32
C LEU A 408 -13.30 -1.75 16.99
N MET A 409 -13.67 -1.15 15.87
CA MET A 409 -13.37 -1.68 14.54
C MET A 409 -11.87 -1.82 14.31
N ILE A 410 -11.06 -0.80 14.64
CA ILE A 410 -9.59 -0.90 14.56
C ILE A 410 -9.09 -2.04 15.44
N ALA A 411 -9.56 -2.14 16.68
CA ALA A 411 -9.15 -3.19 17.63
C ALA A 411 -9.46 -4.59 17.09
N VAL A 412 -10.65 -4.83 16.50
CA VAL A 412 -11.02 -6.11 15.90
C VAL A 412 -10.09 -6.50 14.76
N PHE A 413 -9.82 -5.59 13.84
CA PHE A 413 -8.91 -5.88 12.72
C PHE A 413 -7.46 -6.07 13.17
N VAL A 414 -7.01 -5.34 14.17
CA VAL A 414 -5.69 -5.53 14.79
C VAL A 414 -5.61 -6.89 15.50
N LEU A 415 -6.66 -7.33 16.20
CA LEU A 415 -6.73 -8.66 16.83
C LEU A 415 -6.64 -9.78 15.79
N VAL A 416 -7.34 -9.66 14.66
CA VAL A 416 -7.20 -10.59 13.54
C VAL A 416 -5.74 -10.67 13.09
N SER A 417 -5.08 -9.52 12.94
CA SER A 417 -3.67 -9.47 12.53
C SER A 417 -2.72 -10.06 13.57
N ILE A 418 -2.98 -9.87 14.86
CA ILE A 418 -2.23 -10.52 15.95
C ILE A 418 -2.35 -12.05 15.84
N VAL A 419 -3.58 -12.56 15.74
CA VAL A 419 -3.83 -14.00 15.66
C VAL A 419 -3.13 -14.61 14.44
N CYS A 420 -3.30 -14.01 13.25
CA CYS A 420 -2.64 -14.50 12.04
C CYS A 420 -1.11 -14.44 12.13
N THR A 421 -0.55 -13.36 12.73
CA THR A 421 0.89 -13.24 12.95
C THR A 421 1.41 -14.28 13.94
N LEU A 422 0.64 -14.62 14.97
CA LEU A 422 0.99 -15.67 15.94
C LEU A 422 1.02 -17.07 15.34
N VAL A 423 0.18 -17.34 14.36
CA VAL A 423 0.13 -18.65 13.66
C VAL A 423 1.27 -18.77 12.62
N LEU A 424 1.68 -17.66 11.99
CA LEU A 424 2.79 -17.66 11.04
C LEU A 424 4.13 -17.93 11.75
N PRO A 425 5.05 -18.69 11.12
CA PRO A 425 6.37 -18.94 11.69
C PRO A 425 7.24 -17.66 11.72
N GLU A 426 8.25 -17.65 12.59
CA GLU A 426 9.32 -16.64 12.52
C GLU A 426 10.21 -16.94 11.31
N THR A 427 10.49 -15.93 10.49
CA THR A 427 11.25 -16.10 9.25
C THR A 427 12.70 -15.60 9.34
N ARG A 428 13.13 -15.12 10.51
CA ARG A 428 14.51 -14.66 10.72
C ARG A 428 15.50 -15.80 10.52
N GLY A 429 16.45 -15.62 9.61
CA GLY A 429 17.53 -16.59 9.37
C GLY A 429 17.17 -17.71 8.41
N THR A 430 15.95 -17.77 7.87
CA THR A 430 15.61 -18.71 6.80
C THR A 430 16.32 -18.32 5.50
N GLU A 431 16.96 -19.27 4.84
CA GLU A 431 17.49 -19.04 3.50
C GLU A 431 16.34 -18.98 2.50
N LEU A 432 16.50 -18.16 1.45
CA LEU A 432 15.42 -18.00 0.45
C LEU A 432 15.19 -19.28 -0.38
N ASP A 433 16.20 -20.19 -0.40
CA ASP A 433 16.09 -21.45 -1.11
C ASP A 433 15.47 -22.58 -0.25
N ASP A 434 15.51 -22.45 1.10
CA ASP A 434 15.05 -23.49 2.03
C ASP A 434 13.55 -23.39 2.39
N THR A 435 12.83 -22.36 1.95
CA THR A 435 11.43 -22.19 2.34
C THR A 435 10.52 -23.20 1.64
N ALA A 436 10.23 -24.31 2.36
CA ALA A 436 9.10 -25.21 2.16
C ALA A 436 8.96 -25.86 0.76
N GLY A 437 10.08 -26.23 0.15
CA GLY A 437 10.09 -27.14 -1.01
C GLY A 437 9.93 -28.62 -0.63
N ASP A 438 10.32 -28.99 0.59
CA ASP A 438 10.31 -30.36 1.10
C ASP A 438 9.44 -30.51 2.36
N MET A 439 8.16 -30.18 2.27
CA MET A 439 7.19 -30.92 3.06
C MET A 439 7.00 -32.26 2.35
N PRO A 440 7.26 -33.39 3.04
CA PRO A 440 7.01 -34.70 2.45
C PRO A 440 5.57 -34.72 1.91
N ASP A 441 5.38 -35.25 0.70
CA ASP A 441 4.03 -35.49 0.17
C ASP A 441 3.24 -36.25 1.24
N GLU A 442 2.15 -35.63 1.75
CA GLU A 442 1.22 -36.34 2.63
C GLU A 442 0.67 -37.61 1.94
N ASP A 443 0.75 -37.66 0.61
CA ASP A 443 0.43 -38.86 -0.18
C ASP A 443 1.50 -39.95 -0.04
N ALA A 444 2.72 -39.66 0.42
CA ALA A 444 3.74 -40.66 0.73
C ALA A 444 3.57 -41.28 2.14
N LEU A 445 2.92 -40.57 3.07
CA LEU A 445 2.58 -41.08 4.41
C LEU A 445 1.25 -41.88 4.45
N ALA A 446 0.45 -41.80 3.40
CA ALA A 446 -0.78 -42.62 3.26
C ALA A 446 -0.53 -43.94 2.56
N ALA A 447 0.67 -44.23 2.13
CA ALA A 447 1.08 -45.47 1.43
C ALA A 447 2.02 -46.37 2.25
N CYS A 448 2.23 -46.09 3.56
CA CYS A 448 2.92 -47.00 4.49
C CYS A 448 1.96 -47.54 5.55
#